data_98d1174492dd07f34da503a4261542cc
#
_entry.id   98d1174492dd07f34da503a4261542cc
#
_cell.length_a   1.000
_cell.length_b   1.000
_cell.length_c   1.000
_cell.angle_alpha   90.00
_cell.angle_beta   90.00
_cell.angle_gamma   90.00
#
_symmetry.space_group_name_H-M   'P 1'
#
loop_
_entity.id
_entity.type
_entity.pdbx_description
1 polymer ?
#
loop_
_entity_poly.entity_id
_entity_poly.type
_entity_poly.pdbx_seq_one_letter_code
_entity_poly.pdbx_strand_id
1 'polypeptide(L)'
;MPKTLPFISCCISETTQRSIEKTINNLNNLIMEWIINQLRERPELAIFLTLFLGFWLGKLRIGKFSLGTVTSVLLVGVLVGQLNIDVPGPIKSVFFLLFLFAVGYKVGPQFFRGLKKDGLPQVGFAVLMCVSVLVVTWLLALLMGYNPGEAAGLLAGSQTISAVIGVAEDTMANMGLTEAQRQSYINIIPVSYAVTYVFGTAGSAWVLSTLGPKLLGGLEKVKAACKELEAKMGSSEADEPGFMHAARPVTFRAYKVENEWFKPGRRVIDLEVYFQQHDKRLFVERLRKKGIVREVSPNTILEIGDEVVLSGRREYVIGEEDWIGEEVQDAQLLDFPAETLPVTITKKTFAGKTVANIRRQKFMHGVSIRSIKRAGIEIPVLAQTKLDAGDVIEVVGTKQEVESAAVRIGYVDRPTHQTDMIFVGLGILIGGLFGALSIHIGGVPISLSTSGGALIAGLFFGWLRSKHPTFGRIPEASLWVLNNVGLNMFIAVVGIASGPSFVQGFRDVGLSLFIVGAVATTLPLIIGLLLAKYVFKFHPAIALGCCAGARTTTAALGAIQDAVESETPALGYTVTYAVGNTLLIIWGVAIVLLV
;
A
#
# COMPACT_ATOMS: atom_id res chain seq x y z
N MET A 1 5.19 -15.46 72.89
CA MET A 1 5.29 -16.81 72.32
C MET A 1 4.09 -17.02 71.40
N PRO A 2 4.27 -17.07 70.11
CA PRO A 2 3.36 -17.79 69.23
C PRO A 2 4.08 -18.97 68.59
N LYS A 3 3.35 -20.07 68.52
CA LYS A 3 3.80 -21.38 68.05
C LYS A 3 4.00 -21.38 66.53
N THR A 4 5.17 -21.79 66.13
CA THR A 4 5.54 -22.16 64.75
C THR A 4 4.74 -23.37 64.30
N LEU A 5 3.94 -23.25 63.24
CA LEU A 5 3.36 -24.36 62.52
C LEU A 5 4.48 -25.04 61.67
N PRO A 6 4.56 -26.37 61.68
CA PRO A 6 5.57 -27.06 60.86
C PRO A 6 5.11 -27.08 59.40
N PHE A 7 6.00 -26.62 58.51
CA PHE A 7 5.94 -26.87 57.07
C PHE A 7 5.97 -28.40 56.85
N ILE A 8 4.87 -28.97 56.43
CA ILE A 8 4.82 -30.33 55.90
C ILE A 8 5.47 -30.26 54.50
N SER A 9 6.78 -30.47 54.46
CA SER A 9 7.50 -30.82 53.24
C SER A 9 7.02 -32.22 52.83
N CYS A 10 6.12 -32.29 51.86
CA CYS A 10 5.69 -33.54 51.26
C CYS A 10 6.87 -34.13 50.47
N CYS A 11 7.59 -35.07 51.11
CA CYS A 11 8.60 -35.89 50.46
C CYS A 11 7.90 -36.85 49.48
N ILE A 12 7.62 -36.37 48.26
CA ILE A 12 7.37 -37.27 47.14
C ILE A 12 8.68 -38.00 46.88
N SER A 13 8.71 -39.34 47.01
CA SER A 13 9.89 -40.11 46.77
C SER A 13 10.43 -39.84 45.32
N GLU A 14 11.75 -39.77 45.16
CA GLU A 14 12.36 -39.54 43.82
C GLU A 14 11.85 -40.49 42.75
N THR A 15 11.49 -41.72 43.12
CA THR A 15 10.85 -42.72 42.27
C THR A 15 9.46 -42.32 41.80
N THR A 16 8.65 -41.67 42.65
CA THR A 16 7.34 -41.18 42.28
C THR A 16 7.42 -39.96 41.39
N GLN A 17 8.36 -39.07 41.65
CA GLN A 17 8.66 -37.88 40.83
C GLN A 17 9.12 -38.26 39.41
N ARG A 18 10.04 -39.20 39.29
CA ARG A 18 10.48 -39.75 37.97
C ARG A 18 9.36 -40.49 37.23
N SER A 19 8.49 -41.17 37.95
CA SER A 19 7.32 -41.83 37.33
C SER A 19 6.32 -40.83 36.79
N ILE A 20 6.03 -39.74 37.51
CA ILE A 20 5.14 -38.64 37.07
C ILE A 20 5.77 -37.92 35.84
N GLU A 21 7.07 -37.57 35.88
CA GLU A 21 7.77 -36.96 34.75
C GLU A 21 7.72 -37.86 33.50
N LYS A 22 7.94 -39.16 33.67
CA LYS A 22 7.86 -40.12 32.57
C LYS A 22 6.44 -40.23 31.97
N THR A 23 5.42 -40.17 32.80
CA THR A 23 4.01 -40.19 32.38
C THR A 23 3.66 -38.88 31.67
N ILE A 24 4.09 -37.72 32.17
CA ILE A 24 3.87 -36.42 31.52
C ILE A 24 4.60 -36.39 30.18
N ASN A 25 5.83 -36.85 30.08
CA ASN A 25 6.58 -36.91 28.83
C ASN A 25 5.93 -37.85 27.79
N ASN A 26 5.43 -39.01 28.24
CA ASN A 26 4.68 -39.92 27.36
C ASN A 26 3.37 -39.30 26.87
N LEU A 27 2.65 -38.60 27.74
CA LEU A 27 1.41 -37.90 27.35
C LEU A 27 1.71 -36.76 26.35
N ASN A 28 2.77 -35.98 26.62
CA ASN A 28 3.19 -34.92 25.71
C ASN A 28 3.59 -35.47 24.33
N ASN A 29 4.29 -36.60 24.29
CA ASN A 29 4.66 -37.27 23.04
C ASN A 29 3.43 -37.73 22.26
N LEU A 30 2.46 -38.36 22.94
CA LEU A 30 1.20 -38.80 22.33
C LEU A 30 0.38 -37.63 21.77
N ILE A 31 0.30 -36.54 22.52
CA ILE A 31 -0.38 -35.31 22.05
C ILE A 31 0.34 -34.73 20.85
N MET A 32 1.67 -34.67 20.88
CA MET A 32 2.47 -34.15 19.78
C MET A 32 2.32 -35.01 18.52
N GLU A 33 2.39 -36.34 18.63
CA GLU A 33 2.18 -37.27 17.52
C GLU A 33 0.77 -37.13 16.94
N TRP A 34 -0.24 -36.99 17.79
CA TRP A 34 -1.62 -36.78 17.35
C TRP A 34 -1.73 -35.47 16.56
N ILE A 35 -1.17 -34.35 17.06
CA ILE A 35 -1.16 -33.07 16.36
C ILE A 35 -0.47 -33.18 15.00
N ILE A 36 0.70 -33.79 14.95
CA ILE A 36 1.45 -34.00 13.71
C ILE A 36 0.65 -34.81 12.70
N ASN A 37 0.01 -35.89 13.14
CA ASN A 37 -0.83 -36.72 12.29
C ASN A 37 -2.05 -35.94 11.77
N GLN A 38 -2.71 -35.13 12.63
CA GLN A 38 -3.81 -34.28 12.16
C GLN A 38 -3.36 -33.25 11.11
N LEU A 39 -2.16 -32.66 11.26
CA LEU A 39 -1.62 -31.73 10.27
C LEU A 39 -1.26 -32.41 8.93
N ARG A 40 -0.87 -33.68 8.95
CA ARG A 40 -0.61 -34.47 7.73
C ARG A 40 -1.90 -34.90 7.03
N GLU A 41 -2.90 -35.35 7.79
CA GLU A 41 -4.19 -35.77 7.25
C GLU A 41 -5.04 -34.61 6.74
N ARG A 42 -4.82 -33.39 7.30
CA ARG A 42 -5.59 -32.17 7.04
C ARG A 42 -4.67 -31.00 6.73
N PRO A 43 -4.15 -30.93 5.49
CA PRO A 43 -3.18 -29.91 5.08
C PRO A 43 -3.68 -28.47 5.30
N GLU A 44 -4.99 -28.26 5.25
CA GLU A 44 -5.59 -26.96 5.53
C GLU A 44 -5.28 -26.44 6.94
N LEU A 45 -5.18 -27.31 7.93
CA LEU A 45 -4.80 -26.92 9.30
C LEU A 45 -3.33 -26.49 9.36
N ALA A 46 -2.46 -27.16 8.61
CA ALA A 46 -1.05 -26.78 8.49
C ALA A 46 -0.89 -25.41 7.84
N ILE A 47 -1.71 -25.10 6.83
CA ILE A 47 -1.73 -23.79 6.18
C ILE A 47 -2.15 -22.70 7.19
N PHE A 48 -3.24 -22.90 7.95
CA PHE A 48 -3.68 -21.92 8.95
C PHE A 48 -2.68 -21.78 10.10
N LEU A 49 -2.04 -22.86 10.55
CA LEU A 49 -0.97 -22.80 11.53
C LEU A 49 0.20 -21.94 11.02
N THR A 50 0.58 -22.16 9.76
CA THR A 50 1.64 -21.41 9.09
C THR A 50 1.28 -19.92 8.98
N LEU A 51 0.04 -19.60 8.64
CA LEU A 51 -0.42 -18.22 8.61
C LEU A 51 -0.39 -17.58 10.01
N PHE A 52 -0.96 -18.26 11.00
CA PHE A 52 -1.00 -17.74 12.37
C PHE A 52 0.40 -17.38 12.89
N LEU A 53 1.31 -18.34 12.85
CA LEU A 53 2.68 -18.14 13.34
C LEU A 53 3.47 -17.17 12.45
N GLY A 54 3.26 -17.22 11.13
CA GLY A 54 3.94 -16.34 10.17
C GLY A 54 3.51 -14.88 10.30
N PHE A 55 2.21 -14.59 10.46
CA PHE A 55 1.73 -13.24 10.73
C PHE A 55 2.18 -12.72 12.09
N TRP A 56 2.21 -13.59 13.10
CA TRP A 56 2.71 -13.23 14.42
C TRP A 56 4.21 -12.88 14.37
N LEU A 57 5.03 -13.72 13.77
CA LEU A 57 6.46 -13.49 13.60
C LEU A 57 6.75 -12.25 12.73
N GLY A 58 5.95 -12.03 11.67
CA GLY A 58 6.10 -10.90 10.76
C GLY A 58 5.81 -9.53 11.40
N LYS A 59 5.09 -9.50 12.53
CA LYS A 59 4.86 -8.28 13.31
C LYS A 59 5.99 -7.95 14.27
N LEU A 60 6.88 -8.89 14.54
CA LEU A 60 8.02 -8.65 15.43
C LEU A 60 9.00 -7.68 14.75
N ARG A 61 9.37 -6.65 15.48
CA ARG A 61 10.36 -5.65 15.06
C ARG A 61 11.61 -5.77 15.89
N ILE A 62 12.75 -5.87 15.24
CA ILE A 62 14.08 -5.84 15.89
C ILE A 62 14.70 -4.49 15.51
N GLY A 63 14.59 -3.51 16.38
CA GLY A 63 14.95 -2.13 16.07
C GLY A 63 14.04 -1.53 14.97
N LYS A 64 14.64 -1.07 13.87
CA LYS A 64 13.93 -0.53 12.69
C LYS A 64 13.60 -1.59 11.63
N PHE A 65 14.06 -2.83 11.83
CA PHE A 65 13.91 -3.91 10.85
C PHE A 65 12.75 -4.83 11.22
N SER A 66 11.97 -5.22 10.21
CA SER A 66 10.94 -6.27 10.28
C SER A 66 11.12 -7.20 9.08
N LEU A 67 11.03 -8.51 9.30
CA LEU A 67 11.05 -9.51 8.22
C LEU A 67 9.87 -9.37 7.26
N GLY A 68 8.79 -8.74 7.71
CA GLY A 68 7.54 -8.67 6.98
C GLY A 68 6.75 -9.99 7.00
N THR A 69 5.46 -9.89 6.72
CA THR A 69 4.55 -11.05 6.85
C THR A 69 4.85 -12.14 5.84
N VAL A 70 5.14 -11.80 4.58
CA VAL A 70 5.36 -12.76 3.49
C VAL A 70 6.57 -13.65 3.76
N THR A 71 7.72 -13.05 4.10
CA THR A 71 8.94 -13.81 4.41
C THR A 71 8.77 -14.66 5.66
N SER A 72 8.10 -14.12 6.68
CA SER A 72 7.84 -14.86 7.92
C SER A 72 6.90 -16.05 7.68
N VAL A 73 5.85 -15.90 6.88
CA VAL A 73 4.96 -16.99 6.49
C VAL A 73 5.72 -18.06 5.70
N LEU A 74 6.61 -17.65 4.78
CA LEU A 74 7.46 -18.59 4.06
C LEU A 74 8.33 -19.42 5.00
N LEU A 75 9.08 -18.76 5.90
CA LEU A 75 9.99 -19.42 6.82
C LEU A 75 9.25 -20.35 7.80
N VAL A 76 8.12 -19.93 8.33
CA VAL A 76 7.25 -20.79 9.14
C VAL A 76 6.71 -21.96 8.31
N GLY A 77 6.32 -21.72 7.05
CA GLY A 77 5.91 -22.77 6.13
C GLY A 77 7.00 -23.82 5.91
N VAL A 78 8.22 -23.38 5.72
CA VAL A 78 9.40 -24.26 5.62
C VAL A 78 9.59 -25.10 6.89
N LEU A 79 9.41 -24.52 8.07
CA LEU A 79 9.50 -25.26 9.34
C LEU A 79 8.37 -26.29 9.48
N VAL A 80 7.14 -25.91 9.18
CA VAL A 80 5.97 -26.82 9.19
C VAL A 80 6.12 -27.91 8.13
N GLY A 81 6.70 -27.58 6.98
CA GLY A 81 6.97 -28.52 5.89
C GLY A 81 7.96 -29.62 6.25
N GLN A 82 8.82 -29.43 7.28
CA GLN A 82 9.68 -30.52 7.78
C GLN A 82 8.87 -31.72 8.31
N LEU A 83 7.57 -31.51 8.56
CA LEU A 83 6.66 -32.58 8.95
C LEU A 83 6.22 -33.47 7.78
N ASN A 84 6.71 -33.23 6.54
CA ASN A 84 6.35 -33.95 5.32
C ASN A 84 4.83 -33.93 5.06
N ILE A 85 4.28 -32.74 4.95
CA ILE A 85 2.85 -32.49 4.65
C ILE A 85 2.68 -32.26 3.16
N ASP A 86 1.82 -33.05 2.53
CA ASP A 86 1.46 -32.88 1.12
C ASP A 86 0.23 -31.99 0.98
N VAL A 87 0.39 -30.86 0.27
CA VAL A 87 -0.69 -29.90 0.05
C VAL A 87 -1.18 -29.97 -1.39
N PRO A 88 -2.49 -30.21 -1.64
CA PRO A 88 -3.04 -30.28 -2.98
C PRO A 88 -2.80 -29.02 -3.80
N GLY A 89 -2.23 -29.18 -5.01
CA GLY A 89 -1.88 -28.09 -5.92
C GLY A 89 -3.00 -27.06 -6.22
N PRO A 90 -4.27 -27.49 -6.43
CA PRO A 90 -5.38 -26.56 -6.69
C PRO A 90 -5.60 -25.49 -5.61
N ILE A 91 -5.32 -25.80 -4.34
CA ILE A 91 -5.45 -24.82 -3.24
C ILE A 91 -4.50 -23.65 -3.48
N LYS A 92 -3.25 -23.94 -3.79
CA LYS A 92 -2.22 -22.95 -4.13
C LYS A 92 -2.67 -22.04 -5.28
N SER A 93 -3.13 -22.63 -6.37
CA SER A 93 -3.52 -21.90 -7.58
C SER A 93 -4.71 -20.97 -7.37
N VAL A 94 -5.75 -21.40 -6.64
CA VAL A 94 -6.93 -20.58 -6.37
C VAL A 94 -6.54 -19.28 -5.61
N PHE A 95 -5.78 -19.41 -4.54
CA PHE A 95 -5.35 -18.25 -3.77
C PHE A 95 -4.41 -17.32 -4.56
N PHE A 96 -3.56 -17.89 -5.41
CA PHE A 96 -2.66 -17.12 -6.25
C PHE A 96 -3.41 -16.32 -7.33
N LEU A 97 -4.42 -16.90 -7.98
CA LEU A 97 -5.28 -16.20 -8.95
C LEU A 97 -6.05 -15.04 -8.30
N LEU A 98 -6.64 -15.26 -7.11
CA LEU A 98 -7.31 -14.22 -6.35
C LEU A 98 -6.36 -13.06 -6.01
N PHE A 99 -5.15 -13.39 -5.57
CA PHE A 99 -4.11 -12.41 -5.26
C PHE A 99 -3.72 -11.60 -6.51
N LEU A 100 -3.39 -12.26 -7.63
CA LEU A 100 -2.95 -11.54 -8.83
C LEU A 100 -4.04 -10.68 -9.44
N PHE A 101 -5.28 -11.15 -9.45
CA PHE A 101 -6.42 -10.34 -9.86
C PHE A 101 -6.57 -9.09 -8.97
N ALA A 102 -6.48 -9.25 -7.65
CA ALA A 102 -6.58 -8.14 -6.69
C ALA A 102 -5.46 -7.11 -6.88
N VAL A 103 -4.23 -7.56 -7.09
CA VAL A 103 -3.08 -6.70 -7.43
C VAL A 103 -3.34 -5.93 -8.71
N GLY A 104 -3.72 -6.63 -9.78
CA GLY A 104 -4.05 -6.01 -11.06
C GLY A 104 -5.17 -4.97 -10.93
N TYR A 105 -6.26 -5.34 -10.26
CA TYR A 105 -7.40 -4.44 -10.03
C TYR A 105 -7.01 -3.15 -9.31
N LYS A 106 -6.20 -3.26 -8.26
CA LYS A 106 -5.71 -2.11 -7.48
C LYS A 106 -4.86 -1.16 -8.33
N VAL A 107 -4.01 -1.71 -9.17
CA VAL A 107 -2.98 -0.97 -9.94
C VAL A 107 -3.52 -0.48 -11.30
N GLY A 108 -4.55 -1.14 -11.84
CA GLY A 108 -5.09 -0.90 -13.18
C GLY A 108 -5.39 0.57 -13.52
N PRO A 109 -6.10 1.33 -12.69
CA PRO A 109 -6.40 2.73 -12.97
C PRO A 109 -5.14 3.58 -13.18
N GLN A 110 -4.07 3.30 -12.41
CA GLN A 110 -2.83 4.04 -12.46
C GLN A 110 -1.97 3.62 -13.66
N PHE A 111 -1.95 2.33 -13.98
CA PHE A 111 -1.27 1.80 -15.14
C PHE A 111 -1.76 2.48 -16.43
N PHE A 112 -3.07 2.46 -16.67
CA PHE A 112 -3.65 3.10 -17.86
C PHE A 112 -3.57 4.63 -17.85
N ARG A 113 -3.51 5.25 -16.66
CA ARG A 113 -3.26 6.69 -16.55
C ARG A 113 -1.83 7.03 -16.95
N GLY A 114 -0.85 6.25 -16.51
CA GLY A 114 0.56 6.46 -16.86
C GLY A 114 0.80 6.52 -18.36
N LEU A 115 -0.01 5.81 -19.14
CA LEU A 115 0.05 5.83 -20.60
C LEU A 115 -0.43 7.15 -21.26
N LYS A 116 -0.93 8.13 -20.48
CA LYS A 116 -1.26 9.47 -20.99
C LYS A 116 -0.01 10.35 -21.06
N LYS A 117 -0.06 11.43 -21.86
CA LYS A 117 1.07 12.31 -22.15
C LYS A 117 1.86 12.79 -20.92
N ASP A 118 1.16 13.13 -19.84
CA ASP A 118 1.79 13.65 -18.61
C ASP A 118 2.54 12.57 -17.80
N GLY A 119 2.15 11.30 -17.94
CA GLY A 119 2.78 10.17 -17.25
C GLY A 119 3.87 9.45 -18.08
N LEU A 120 3.92 9.69 -19.39
CA LEU A 120 4.81 8.96 -20.31
C LEU A 120 6.31 8.97 -19.90
N PRO A 121 6.89 10.08 -19.41
CA PRO A 121 8.28 10.06 -18.95
C PRO A 121 8.50 9.10 -17.78
N GLN A 122 7.54 9.02 -16.83
CA GLN A 122 7.61 8.11 -15.68
C GLN A 122 7.41 6.65 -16.11
N VAL A 123 6.52 6.40 -17.10
CA VAL A 123 6.36 5.07 -17.71
C VAL A 123 7.63 4.65 -18.43
N GLY A 124 8.18 5.51 -19.27
CA GLY A 124 9.44 5.24 -19.99
C GLY A 124 10.59 4.94 -19.04
N PHE A 125 10.71 5.72 -17.97
CA PHE A 125 11.67 5.46 -16.90
C PHE A 125 11.45 4.09 -16.23
N ALA A 126 10.22 3.76 -15.86
CA ALA A 126 9.89 2.49 -15.20
C ALA A 126 10.20 1.31 -16.12
N VAL A 127 9.86 1.39 -17.40
CA VAL A 127 10.19 0.36 -18.39
C VAL A 127 11.71 0.14 -18.48
N LEU A 128 12.50 1.21 -18.65
CA LEU A 128 13.96 1.10 -18.73
C LEU A 128 14.56 0.53 -17.44
N MET A 129 14.05 0.95 -16.29
CA MET A 129 14.49 0.41 -15.01
C MET A 129 14.14 -1.07 -14.86
N CYS A 130 12.92 -1.50 -15.21
CA CYS A 130 12.54 -2.90 -15.20
C CYS A 130 13.35 -3.76 -16.18
N VAL A 131 13.67 -3.22 -17.37
CA VAL A 131 14.57 -3.88 -18.32
C VAL A 131 15.97 -4.03 -17.72
N SER A 132 16.50 -3.00 -17.06
CA SER A 132 17.80 -3.10 -16.38
C SER A 132 17.81 -4.15 -15.29
N VAL A 133 16.70 -4.29 -14.53
CA VAL A 133 16.52 -5.36 -13.54
C VAL A 133 16.61 -6.73 -14.20
N LEU A 134 15.85 -6.96 -15.28
CA LEU A 134 15.86 -8.23 -15.99
C LEU A 134 17.27 -8.57 -16.51
N VAL A 135 17.90 -7.61 -17.21
CA VAL A 135 19.24 -7.81 -17.78
C VAL A 135 20.28 -8.10 -16.71
N VAL A 136 20.30 -7.32 -15.62
CA VAL A 136 21.25 -7.54 -14.53
C VAL A 136 21.03 -8.90 -13.87
N THR A 137 19.77 -9.25 -13.58
CA THR A 137 19.46 -10.56 -12.95
C THR A 137 19.83 -11.70 -13.87
N TRP A 138 19.52 -11.61 -15.16
CA TRP A 138 19.86 -12.60 -16.16
C TRP A 138 21.38 -12.79 -16.30
N LEU A 139 22.14 -11.70 -16.44
CA LEU A 139 23.61 -11.76 -16.53
C LEU A 139 24.23 -12.35 -15.27
N LEU A 140 23.72 -12.01 -14.09
CA LEU A 140 24.20 -12.57 -12.82
C LEU A 140 23.88 -14.06 -12.74
N ALA A 141 22.69 -14.49 -13.17
CA ALA A 141 22.31 -15.90 -13.22
C ALA A 141 23.23 -16.70 -14.15
N LEU A 142 23.50 -16.18 -15.34
CA LEU A 142 24.45 -16.82 -16.29
C LEU A 142 25.87 -16.89 -15.73
N LEU A 143 26.35 -15.80 -15.12
CA LEU A 143 27.70 -15.73 -14.54
C LEU A 143 27.91 -16.74 -13.42
N MET A 144 26.86 -16.98 -12.61
CA MET A 144 26.90 -17.89 -11.48
C MET A 144 26.51 -19.31 -11.84
N GLY A 145 26.02 -19.56 -13.08
CA GLY A 145 25.51 -20.86 -13.51
C GLY A 145 24.23 -21.26 -12.78
N TYR A 146 23.39 -20.30 -12.40
CA TYR A 146 22.13 -20.57 -11.72
C TYR A 146 21.13 -21.22 -12.67
N ASN A 147 20.34 -22.13 -12.12
CA ASN A 147 19.22 -22.73 -12.83
C ASN A 147 17.98 -21.79 -12.85
N PRO A 148 16.96 -22.08 -13.67
CA PRO A 148 15.75 -21.24 -13.76
C PRO A 148 15.08 -20.95 -12.42
N GLY A 149 15.09 -21.89 -11.47
CA GLY A 149 14.51 -21.72 -10.15
C GLY A 149 15.29 -20.73 -9.27
N GLU A 150 16.61 -20.86 -9.28
CA GLU A 150 17.51 -19.92 -8.57
C GLU A 150 17.39 -18.52 -9.16
N ALA A 151 17.36 -18.39 -10.48
CA ALA A 151 17.23 -17.10 -11.17
C ALA A 151 15.88 -16.43 -10.90
N ALA A 152 14.79 -17.20 -10.92
CA ALA A 152 13.45 -16.69 -10.59
C ALA A 152 13.36 -16.24 -9.12
N GLY A 153 13.90 -17.01 -8.18
CA GLY A 153 13.96 -16.64 -6.77
C GLY A 153 14.84 -15.42 -6.51
N LEU A 154 15.99 -15.30 -7.22
CA LEU A 154 16.85 -14.13 -7.19
C LEU A 154 16.10 -12.87 -7.67
N LEU A 155 15.38 -12.93 -8.78
CA LEU A 155 14.54 -11.84 -9.27
C LEU A 155 13.46 -11.48 -8.26
N ALA A 156 12.70 -12.46 -7.80
CA ALA A 156 11.60 -12.28 -6.87
C ALA A 156 12.03 -11.61 -5.56
N GLY A 157 13.11 -12.09 -4.96
CA GLY A 157 13.59 -11.61 -3.67
C GLY A 157 14.32 -10.27 -3.79
N SER A 158 15.26 -10.14 -4.73
CA SER A 158 15.99 -8.87 -4.92
C SER A 158 15.06 -7.71 -5.26
N GLN A 159 13.95 -7.94 -5.95
CA GLN A 159 12.95 -6.92 -6.29
C GLN A 159 11.75 -6.87 -5.33
N THR A 160 11.72 -7.72 -4.30
CA THR A 160 10.63 -7.81 -3.30
C THR A 160 9.24 -8.11 -3.91
N ILE A 161 9.21 -8.88 -5.00
CA ILE A 161 7.98 -9.17 -5.76
C ILE A 161 7.64 -10.68 -5.72
N SER A 162 6.96 -11.08 -4.66
CA SER A 162 6.62 -12.49 -4.38
C SER A 162 5.76 -13.14 -5.48
N ALA A 163 5.02 -12.34 -6.26
CA ALA A 163 4.21 -12.84 -7.37
C ALA A 163 5.02 -13.58 -8.44
N VAL A 164 6.30 -13.26 -8.60
CA VAL A 164 7.23 -13.93 -9.53
C VAL A 164 7.37 -15.42 -9.20
N ILE A 165 7.30 -15.81 -7.92
CA ILE A 165 7.41 -17.21 -7.49
C ILE A 165 6.38 -18.07 -8.23
N GLY A 166 5.09 -17.71 -8.12
CA GLY A 166 4.04 -18.50 -8.73
C GLY A 166 4.01 -18.44 -10.25
N VAL A 167 4.35 -17.27 -10.82
CA VAL A 167 4.44 -17.13 -12.28
C VAL A 167 5.59 -17.96 -12.84
N ALA A 168 6.72 -18.04 -12.14
CA ALA A 168 7.85 -18.88 -12.51
C ALA A 168 7.49 -20.37 -12.42
N GLU A 169 6.82 -20.80 -11.34
CA GLU A 169 6.34 -22.17 -11.19
C GLU A 169 5.37 -22.56 -12.31
N ASP A 170 4.38 -21.70 -12.62
CA ASP A 170 3.43 -21.92 -13.72
C ASP A 170 4.14 -22.01 -15.08
N THR A 171 5.18 -21.21 -15.29
CA THR A 171 5.97 -21.24 -16.52
C THR A 171 6.73 -22.56 -16.63
N MET A 172 7.40 -22.99 -15.57
CA MET A 172 8.13 -24.28 -15.54
C MET A 172 7.20 -25.48 -15.70
N ALA A 173 5.96 -25.40 -15.23
CA ALA A 173 4.97 -26.47 -15.43
C ALA A 173 4.64 -26.70 -16.91
N ASN A 174 4.79 -25.67 -17.75
CA ASN A 174 4.51 -25.74 -19.20
C ASN A 174 5.78 -25.96 -20.06
N MET A 175 6.97 -26.04 -19.44
CA MET A 175 8.20 -26.35 -20.13
C MET A 175 8.36 -27.88 -20.30
N GLY A 176 9.07 -28.30 -21.32
CA GLY A 176 9.36 -29.71 -21.58
C GLY A 176 10.38 -30.35 -20.62
N LEU A 177 10.34 -29.99 -19.35
CA LEU A 177 11.22 -30.49 -18.29
C LEU A 177 10.77 -31.87 -17.81
N THR A 178 11.73 -32.73 -17.41
CA THR A 178 11.40 -33.95 -16.67
C THR A 178 10.80 -33.59 -15.29
N GLU A 179 9.97 -34.45 -14.73
CA GLU A 179 9.32 -34.22 -13.44
C GLU A 179 10.35 -33.95 -12.34
N ALA A 180 11.46 -34.68 -12.32
CA ALA A 180 12.55 -34.51 -11.36
C ALA A 180 13.23 -33.13 -11.49
N GLN A 181 13.51 -32.68 -12.71
CA GLN A 181 14.09 -31.37 -12.96
C GLN A 181 13.12 -30.27 -12.56
N ARG A 182 11.85 -30.37 -12.97
CA ARG A 182 10.81 -29.38 -12.61
C ARG A 182 10.69 -29.23 -11.11
N GLN A 183 10.60 -30.35 -10.38
CA GLN A 183 10.47 -30.32 -8.93
C GLN A 183 11.73 -29.74 -8.26
N SER A 184 12.91 -30.05 -8.76
CA SER A 184 14.16 -29.48 -8.27
C SER A 184 14.21 -27.97 -8.42
N TYR A 185 13.81 -27.45 -9.60
CA TYR A 185 13.78 -26.01 -9.88
C TYR A 185 12.71 -25.28 -9.05
N ILE A 186 11.53 -25.85 -8.89
CA ILE A 186 10.47 -25.28 -8.07
C ILE A 186 10.89 -25.21 -6.60
N ASN A 187 11.50 -26.25 -6.07
CA ASN A 187 11.88 -26.31 -4.65
C ASN A 187 12.98 -25.33 -4.25
N ILE A 188 13.83 -24.85 -5.17
CA ILE A 188 14.89 -23.89 -4.89
C ILE A 188 14.40 -22.44 -4.93
N ILE A 189 13.28 -22.14 -5.60
CA ILE A 189 12.74 -20.76 -5.69
C ILE A 189 12.56 -20.12 -4.31
N PRO A 190 11.91 -20.79 -3.33
CA PRO A 190 11.70 -20.19 -2.00
C PRO A 190 12.99 -19.90 -1.24
N VAL A 191 14.02 -20.74 -1.41
CA VAL A 191 15.35 -20.52 -0.82
C VAL A 191 15.95 -19.24 -1.39
N SER A 192 16.03 -19.16 -2.72
CA SER A 192 16.59 -18.02 -3.43
C SER A 192 15.84 -16.74 -3.12
N TYR A 193 14.51 -16.81 -3.05
CA TYR A 193 13.65 -15.70 -2.65
C TYR A 193 13.94 -15.23 -1.21
N ALA A 194 13.92 -16.14 -0.23
CA ALA A 194 14.07 -15.78 1.17
C ALA A 194 15.43 -15.12 1.45
N VAL A 195 16.50 -15.68 0.89
CA VAL A 195 17.87 -15.18 1.06
C VAL A 195 18.02 -13.78 0.45
N THR A 196 17.55 -13.59 -0.76
CA THR A 196 17.73 -12.32 -1.50
C THR A 196 16.75 -11.23 -1.06
N TYR A 197 15.59 -11.61 -0.52
CA TYR A 197 14.57 -10.69 -0.03
C TYR A 197 15.04 -9.83 1.15
N VAL A 198 15.86 -10.38 2.03
CA VAL A 198 16.39 -9.64 3.20
C VAL A 198 17.11 -8.38 2.73
N PHE A 199 18.05 -8.53 1.81
CA PHE A 199 18.75 -7.38 1.25
C PHE A 199 17.86 -6.59 0.26
N GLY A 200 16.99 -7.26 -0.48
CA GLY A 200 16.01 -6.64 -1.35
C GLY A 200 15.19 -5.57 -0.64
N THR A 201 14.77 -5.81 0.59
CA THR A 201 13.99 -4.86 1.41
C THR A 201 14.87 -3.84 2.11
N ALA A 202 15.79 -4.32 2.98
CA ALA A 202 16.63 -3.44 3.80
C ALA A 202 17.63 -2.64 2.95
N GLY A 203 18.26 -3.30 1.98
CA GLY A 203 19.22 -2.66 1.08
C GLY A 203 18.60 -1.59 0.18
N SER A 204 17.39 -1.83 -0.32
CA SER A 204 16.68 -0.82 -1.12
C SER A 204 16.33 0.42 -0.32
N ALA A 205 15.80 0.23 0.89
CA ALA A 205 15.50 1.34 1.79
C ALA A 205 16.77 2.13 2.11
N TRP A 206 17.87 1.44 2.43
CA TRP A 206 19.16 2.07 2.70
C TRP A 206 19.73 2.80 1.48
N VAL A 207 19.76 2.16 0.30
CA VAL A 207 20.29 2.77 -0.93
C VAL A 207 19.49 4.03 -1.30
N LEU A 208 18.16 3.96 -1.29
CA LEU A 208 17.33 5.07 -1.72
C LEU A 208 17.22 6.20 -0.69
N SER A 209 17.37 5.93 0.61
CA SER A 209 17.34 6.97 1.65
C SER A 209 18.70 7.61 1.91
N THR A 210 19.82 6.94 1.57
CA THR A 210 21.18 7.43 1.86
C THR A 210 22.02 7.69 0.61
N LEU A 211 22.20 6.67 -0.24
CA LEU A 211 23.01 6.79 -1.47
C LEU A 211 22.27 7.60 -2.54
N GLY A 212 20.94 7.43 -2.65
CA GLY A 212 20.11 8.16 -3.60
C GLY A 212 20.24 9.68 -3.46
N PRO A 213 19.98 10.27 -2.29
CA PRO A 213 20.20 11.69 -2.07
C PRO A 213 21.64 12.15 -2.36
N LYS A 214 22.67 11.35 -1.98
CA LYS A 214 24.08 11.70 -2.29
C LYS A 214 24.32 11.79 -3.79
N LEU A 215 23.82 10.84 -4.59
CA LEU A 215 23.95 10.84 -6.05
C LEU A 215 23.17 11.99 -6.70
N LEU A 216 22.08 12.43 -6.09
CA LEU A 216 21.25 13.54 -6.57
C LEU A 216 21.74 14.93 -6.12
N GLY A 217 22.85 15.01 -5.40
CA GLY A 217 23.50 16.26 -5.05
C GLY A 217 23.60 16.57 -3.56
N GLY A 218 23.26 15.61 -2.72
CA GLY A 218 23.31 15.71 -1.26
C GLY A 218 21.93 15.81 -0.60
N LEU A 219 21.79 15.28 0.61
CA LEU A 219 20.52 15.20 1.33
C LEU A 219 19.89 16.59 1.53
N GLU A 220 20.70 17.58 1.94
CA GLU A 220 20.21 18.95 2.18
C GLU A 220 19.68 19.62 0.90
N LYS A 221 20.33 19.35 -0.26
CA LYS A 221 19.82 19.85 -1.55
C LYS A 221 18.51 19.18 -1.94
N VAL A 222 18.36 17.88 -1.65
CA VAL A 222 17.11 17.16 -1.93
C VAL A 222 16.00 17.67 -1.02
N LYS A 223 16.28 17.90 0.28
CA LYS A 223 15.32 18.52 1.22
C LYS A 223 14.90 19.91 0.76
N ALA A 224 15.86 20.76 0.38
CA ALA A 224 15.57 22.09 -0.14
C ALA A 224 14.73 22.03 -1.42
N ALA A 225 15.05 21.12 -2.33
CA ALA A 225 14.28 20.91 -3.55
C ALA A 225 12.85 20.41 -3.24
N CYS A 226 12.66 19.54 -2.25
CA CYS A 226 11.33 19.14 -1.79
C CYS A 226 10.52 20.35 -1.30
N LYS A 227 11.10 21.17 -0.42
CA LYS A 227 10.47 22.40 0.08
C LYS A 227 10.14 23.40 -1.05
N GLU A 228 11.05 23.58 -2.01
CA GLU A 228 10.81 24.42 -3.18
C GLU A 228 9.65 23.89 -4.04
N LEU A 229 9.58 22.57 -4.24
CA LEU A 229 8.49 21.93 -4.98
C LEU A 229 7.16 22.10 -4.25
N GLU A 230 7.14 21.90 -2.93
CA GLU A 230 5.97 22.14 -2.08
C GLU A 230 5.52 23.59 -2.13
N ALA A 231 6.44 24.53 -2.01
CA ALA A 231 6.16 25.96 -2.12
C ALA A 231 5.57 26.33 -3.48
N LYS A 232 6.12 25.79 -4.59
CA LYS A 232 5.58 25.96 -5.96
C LYS A 232 4.19 25.32 -6.13
N MET A 233 3.91 24.26 -5.38
CA MET A 233 2.60 23.61 -5.38
C MET A 233 1.59 24.30 -4.47
N GLY A 234 1.99 25.31 -3.71
CA GLY A 234 1.11 26.20 -2.95
C GLY A 234 0.95 25.85 -1.47
N SER A 235 2.01 25.39 -0.81
CA SER A 235 2.10 25.51 0.63
C SER A 235 2.39 26.98 0.96
N SER A 236 1.37 27.76 1.19
CA SER A 236 1.57 29.01 1.91
C SER A 236 1.68 28.66 3.39
N GLU A 237 2.71 29.19 4.00
CA GLU A 237 2.98 29.31 5.42
C GLU A 237 4.06 28.37 5.96
N ALA A 238 5.02 29.07 6.56
CA ALA A 238 6.17 28.54 7.25
C ALA A 238 5.76 27.48 8.28
N ASP A 239 6.16 26.24 8.02
CA ASP A 239 6.15 25.22 9.04
C ASP A 239 7.26 25.53 10.06
N GLU A 240 6.88 25.76 11.30
CA GLU A 240 7.83 25.76 12.40
C GLU A 240 8.51 24.38 12.51
N PRO A 241 9.82 24.33 12.78
CA PRO A 241 10.55 23.08 12.91
C PRO A 241 9.96 22.21 14.03
N GLY A 242 9.40 21.06 13.70
CA GLY A 242 8.90 20.08 14.65
C GLY A 242 7.42 19.69 14.49
N PHE A 243 6.68 20.31 13.56
CA PHE A 243 5.31 19.89 13.27
C PHE A 243 5.25 18.86 12.14
N MET A 244 4.87 17.63 12.49
CA MET A 244 4.34 16.69 11.51
C MET A 244 2.96 17.18 11.03
N HIS A 245 2.71 17.13 9.72
CA HIS A 245 1.38 17.32 9.15
C HIS A 245 0.45 16.16 9.55
N ALA A 246 -0.10 16.22 10.76
CA ALA A 246 -1.35 15.53 11.02
C ALA A 246 -2.38 16.15 10.08
N ALA A 247 -3.15 15.32 9.35
CA ALA A 247 -4.20 15.77 8.45
C ALA A 247 -4.98 16.90 9.13
N ARG A 248 -4.85 18.14 8.62
CA ARG A 248 -5.35 19.36 9.30
C ARG A 248 -6.85 19.21 9.46
N PRO A 249 -7.36 18.93 10.67
CA PRO A 249 -8.78 18.66 10.87
C PRO A 249 -9.59 19.94 10.62
N VAL A 250 -10.67 19.80 9.89
CA VAL A 250 -11.72 20.83 9.89
C VAL A 250 -12.34 20.83 11.28
N THR A 251 -12.42 21.99 11.88
CA THR A 251 -12.94 22.20 13.23
C THR A 251 -14.17 23.08 13.15
N PHE A 252 -15.11 22.82 14.03
CA PHE A 252 -16.31 23.64 14.24
C PHE A 252 -16.23 24.28 15.62
N ARG A 253 -16.43 25.60 15.69
CA ARG A 253 -16.47 26.38 16.95
C ARG A 253 -17.62 27.35 16.89
N ALA A 254 -18.23 27.60 18.03
CA ALA A 254 -19.29 28.58 18.17
C ALA A 254 -18.75 29.86 18.83
N TYR A 255 -19.12 31.01 18.30
CA TYR A 255 -18.71 32.33 18.76
C TYR A 255 -19.93 33.22 18.92
N LYS A 256 -19.91 34.06 19.94
CA LYS A 256 -20.85 35.12 20.09
C LYS A 256 -20.38 36.34 19.31
N VAL A 257 -21.27 36.90 18.49
CA VAL A 257 -20.95 38.08 17.68
C VAL A 257 -20.94 39.32 18.54
N GLU A 258 -19.78 39.94 18.76
CA GLU A 258 -19.59 41.09 19.61
C GLU A 258 -18.90 42.26 18.90
N ASN A 259 -18.21 42.01 17.78
CA ASN A 259 -17.48 43.04 17.06
C ASN A 259 -18.41 44.11 16.47
N GLU A 260 -18.03 45.38 16.59
CA GLU A 260 -18.75 46.53 16.05
C GLU A 260 -18.91 46.49 14.51
N TRP A 261 -18.07 45.72 13.81
CA TRP A 261 -18.19 45.52 12.37
C TRP A 261 -19.57 44.98 11.96
N PHE A 262 -20.27 44.28 12.87
CA PHE A 262 -21.61 43.72 12.63
C PHE A 262 -22.76 44.69 12.96
N LYS A 263 -22.51 45.89 13.50
CA LYS A 263 -23.55 46.89 13.90
C LYS A 263 -24.58 47.21 12.79
N PRO A 264 -24.18 47.36 11.50
CA PRO A 264 -25.16 47.66 10.45
C PRO A 264 -25.97 46.44 9.99
N GLY A 265 -25.73 45.26 10.60
CA GLY A 265 -26.19 43.98 10.06
C GLY A 265 -25.37 43.56 8.84
N ARG A 266 -24.62 42.47 8.96
CA ARG A 266 -23.79 41.94 7.85
C ARG A 266 -24.31 40.61 7.37
N ARG A 267 -24.24 40.40 6.08
CA ARG A 267 -24.62 39.09 5.51
C ARG A 267 -23.51 38.06 5.78
N VAL A 268 -23.88 36.79 5.90
CA VAL A 268 -22.91 35.68 6.03
C VAL A 268 -21.85 35.76 4.94
N ILE A 269 -22.25 35.98 3.69
CA ILE A 269 -21.29 36.08 2.58
C ILE A 269 -20.28 37.24 2.76
N ASP A 270 -20.68 38.33 3.38
CA ASP A 270 -19.78 39.48 3.60
C ASP A 270 -18.70 39.14 4.63
N LEU A 271 -19.03 38.32 5.64
CA LEU A 271 -18.08 37.80 6.64
C LEU A 271 -17.13 36.80 6.01
N GLU A 272 -17.63 35.85 5.21
CA GLU A 272 -16.82 34.86 4.53
C GLU A 272 -15.85 35.48 3.53
N VAL A 273 -16.29 36.51 2.81
CA VAL A 273 -15.43 37.31 1.90
C VAL A 273 -14.37 38.07 2.69
N TYR A 274 -14.73 38.61 3.84
CA TYR A 274 -13.77 39.27 4.73
C TYR A 274 -12.64 38.31 5.14
N PHE A 275 -12.98 37.11 5.61
CA PHE A 275 -11.99 36.09 5.94
C PHE A 275 -11.16 35.68 4.73
N GLN A 276 -11.79 35.52 3.57
CA GLN A 276 -11.09 35.16 2.33
C GLN A 276 -10.07 36.23 1.90
N GLN A 277 -10.36 37.51 2.13
CA GLN A 277 -9.41 38.61 1.87
C GLN A 277 -8.19 38.61 2.81
N HIS A 278 -8.34 37.97 3.98
CA HIS A 278 -7.27 37.77 4.95
C HIS A 278 -6.65 36.35 4.87
N ASP A 279 -6.76 35.69 3.70
CA ASP A 279 -6.25 34.34 3.43
C ASP A 279 -6.79 33.25 4.37
N LYS A 280 -7.85 33.51 5.13
CA LYS A 280 -8.56 32.57 5.99
C LYS A 280 -9.78 32.03 5.24
N ARG A 281 -9.95 30.71 5.20
CA ARG A 281 -11.14 30.08 4.62
C ARG A 281 -12.01 29.55 5.74
N LEU A 282 -12.95 30.39 6.17
CA LEU A 282 -13.94 30.10 7.20
C LEU A 282 -15.35 30.22 6.62
N PHE A 283 -16.25 29.39 7.10
CA PHE A 283 -17.66 29.36 6.70
C PHE A 283 -18.54 29.42 7.92
N VAL A 284 -19.72 30.06 7.79
CA VAL A 284 -20.74 30.09 8.83
C VAL A 284 -21.72 28.96 8.57
N GLU A 285 -21.81 28.01 9.50
CA GLU A 285 -22.63 26.79 9.35
C GLU A 285 -24.00 26.93 10.02
N ARG A 286 -24.05 27.59 11.17
CA ARG A 286 -25.28 27.79 11.95
C ARG A 286 -25.31 29.14 12.63
N LEU A 287 -26.52 29.58 12.91
CA LEU A 287 -26.80 30.82 13.62
C LEU A 287 -27.82 30.54 14.73
N ARG A 288 -27.56 31.01 15.96
CA ARG A 288 -28.60 31.18 16.97
C ARG A 288 -28.93 32.67 17.05
N LYS A 289 -30.16 32.99 16.70
CA LYS A 289 -30.70 34.37 16.80
C LYS A 289 -31.90 34.36 17.74
N LYS A 290 -31.86 35.16 18.81
CA LYS A 290 -32.92 35.25 19.82
C LYS A 290 -33.32 33.87 20.41
N GLY A 291 -32.32 33.03 20.70
CA GLY A 291 -32.52 31.69 21.26
C GLY A 291 -32.95 30.59 20.28
N ILE A 292 -33.20 30.92 18.99
CA ILE A 292 -33.64 29.95 17.99
C ILE A 292 -32.45 29.60 17.08
N VAL A 293 -32.10 28.33 17.02
CA VAL A 293 -31.05 27.81 16.11
C VAL A 293 -31.64 27.66 14.69
N ARG A 294 -30.92 28.18 13.71
CA ARG A 294 -31.30 28.18 12.28
C ARG A 294 -30.13 27.80 11.39
N GLU A 295 -30.44 27.16 10.28
CA GLU A 295 -29.49 27.05 9.18
C GLU A 295 -29.30 28.40 8.52
N VAL A 296 -28.09 28.65 8.03
CA VAL A 296 -27.73 29.93 7.40
C VAL A 296 -27.70 29.80 5.89
N SER A 297 -27.97 30.92 5.24
CA SER A 297 -27.75 31.10 3.81
C SER A 297 -26.75 32.25 3.59
N PRO A 298 -26.13 32.39 2.41
CA PRO A 298 -25.21 33.48 2.14
C PRO A 298 -25.78 34.89 2.40
N ASN A 299 -27.11 35.04 2.32
CA ASN A 299 -27.81 36.32 2.54
C ASN A 299 -28.36 36.47 3.97
N THR A 300 -28.14 35.51 4.85
CA THR A 300 -28.55 35.61 6.26
C THR A 300 -27.82 36.77 6.94
N ILE A 301 -28.55 37.61 7.66
CA ILE A 301 -28.02 38.79 8.34
C ILE A 301 -27.59 38.41 9.75
N LEU A 302 -26.33 38.70 10.05
CA LEU A 302 -25.69 38.53 11.35
C LEU A 302 -25.73 39.90 12.06
N GLU A 303 -26.08 39.88 13.34
CA GLU A 303 -26.17 41.06 14.21
C GLU A 303 -25.38 40.82 15.51
N ILE A 304 -25.00 41.88 16.19
CA ILE A 304 -24.37 41.78 17.51
C ILE A 304 -25.32 41.06 18.49
N GLY A 305 -24.77 40.10 19.24
CA GLY A 305 -25.50 39.24 20.17
C GLY A 305 -25.99 37.94 19.56
N ASP A 306 -25.86 37.76 18.26
CA ASP A 306 -26.08 36.45 17.61
C ASP A 306 -24.93 35.47 17.98
N GLU A 307 -25.20 34.18 17.97
CA GLU A 307 -24.19 33.15 18.14
C GLU A 307 -24.01 32.39 16.82
N VAL A 308 -22.80 32.30 16.34
CA VAL A 308 -22.49 31.68 15.02
C VAL A 308 -21.55 30.51 15.17
N VAL A 309 -21.77 29.45 14.39
CA VAL A 309 -20.83 28.33 14.25
C VAL A 309 -19.95 28.58 13.04
N LEU A 310 -18.66 28.63 13.26
CA LEU A 310 -17.67 28.70 12.20
C LEU A 310 -17.06 27.33 11.92
N SER A 311 -16.89 27.02 10.65
CA SER A 311 -16.14 25.86 10.19
C SER A 311 -14.92 26.29 9.38
N GLY A 312 -13.85 25.51 9.48
CA GLY A 312 -12.63 25.74 8.74
C GLY A 312 -11.44 24.98 9.31
N ARG A 313 -10.24 25.33 8.86
CA ARG A 313 -9.04 24.76 9.44
C ARG A 313 -8.90 25.19 10.89
N ARG A 314 -8.45 24.25 11.73
CA ARG A 314 -8.31 24.49 13.17
C ARG A 314 -7.51 25.77 13.49
N GLU A 315 -6.42 25.99 12.78
CA GLU A 315 -5.55 27.16 12.94
C GLU A 315 -6.23 28.50 12.60
N TYR A 316 -7.30 28.48 11.81
CA TYR A 316 -8.04 29.67 11.42
C TYR A 316 -9.29 29.88 12.28
N VAL A 317 -9.84 28.80 12.82
CA VAL A 317 -11.05 28.87 13.66
C VAL A 317 -10.70 29.22 15.10
N ILE A 318 -9.63 28.64 15.65
CA ILE A 318 -9.17 28.94 17.01
C ILE A 318 -8.47 30.31 17.01
N GLY A 319 -8.87 31.20 17.91
CA GLY A 319 -8.32 32.53 18.01
C GLY A 319 -9.16 33.63 17.33
N GLU A 320 -10.34 33.29 16.79
CA GLU A 320 -11.30 34.30 16.30
C GLU A 320 -12.09 34.99 17.44
N GLU A 321 -11.93 34.54 18.68
CA GLU A 321 -12.46 35.20 19.88
C GLU A 321 -11.99 36.63 20.00
N ASP A 322 -10.77 36.95 19.60
CA ASP A 322 -10.23 38.30 19.61
C ASP A 322 -10.92 39.24 18.60
N TRP A 323 -11.53 38.69 17.54
CA TRP A 323 -12.13 39.50 16.48
C TRP A 323 -13.65 39.34 16.37
N ILE A 324 -14.23 38.15 16.53
CA ILE A 324 -15.68 37.94 16.47
C ILE A 324 -16.31 38.20 17.82
N GLY A 325 -15.75 37.64 18.88
CA GLY A 325 -16.21 37.67 20.25
C GLY A 325 -15.96 36.32 20.95
N GLU A 326 -16.47 36.19 22.17
CA GLU A 326 -16.21 35.04 23.04
C GLU A 326 -16.65 33.69 22.44
N GLU A 327 -15.84 32.64 22.62
CA GLU A 327 -16.20 31.26 22.23
C GLU A 327 -17.32 30.74 23.14
N VAL A 328 -18.37 30.21 22.53
CA VAL A 328 -19.54 29.66 23.22
C VAL A 328 -19.48 28.13 23.20
N GLN A 329 -19.45 27.51 24.38
CA GLN A 329 -19.55 26.05 24.50
C GLN A 329 -21.03 25.63 24.59
N ASP A 330 -21.66 25.43 23.45
CA ASP A 330 -23.05 25.03 23.35
C ASP A 330 -23.25 23.77 22.52
N ALA A 331 -23.67 22.67 23.19
CA ALA A 331 -23.88 21.39 22.56
C ALA A 331 -25.01 21.43 21.53
N GLN A 332 -26.09 22.20 21.72
CA GLN A 332 -27.19 22.27 20.76
C GLN A 332 -26.82 23.00 19.48
N LEU A 333 -26.01 24.04 19.60
CA LEU A 333 -25.53 24.83 18.47
C LEU A 333 -24.57 24.02 17.60
N LEU A 334 -23.76 23.17 18.23
CA LEU A 334 -22.77 22.30 17.60
C LEU A 334 -23.34 20.91 17.20
N ASP A 335 -24.56 20.58 17.58
CA ASP A 335 -25.20 19.30 17.22
C ASP A 335 -25.81 19.37 15.81
N PHE A 336 -24.99 19.18 14.80
CA PHE A 336 -25.41 19.03 13.41
C PHE A 336 -24.62 17.95 12.70
N PRO A 337 -25.22 17.26 11.70
CA PRO A 337 -24.54 16.17 11.01
C PRO A 337 -23.43 16.73 10.10
N ALA A 338 -22.18 16.59 10.54
CA ALA A 338 -21.01 16.72 9.70
C ALA A 338 -20.66 15.36 9.11
N GLU A 339 -20.33 15.32 7.85
CA GLU A 339 -20.00 14.08 7.14
C GLU A 339 -18.65 14.19 6.45
N THR A 340 -17.93 13.07 6.45
CA THR A 340 -16.72 12.91 5.64
C THR A 340 -17.03 11.86 4.56
N LEU A 341 -16.98 12.27 3.29
CA LEU A 341 -17.24 11.36 2.17
C LEU A 341 -16.00 11.17 1.30
N PRO A 342 -15.62 9.92 1.00
CA PRO A 342 -14.67 9.64 -0.05
C PRO A 342 -15.36 9.77 -1.42
N VAL A 343 -14.80 10.62 -2.28
CA VAL A 343 -15.31 10.89 -3.61
C VAL A 343 -14.26 10.54 -4.65
N THR A 344 -14.56 9.57 -5.50
CA THR A 344 -13.71 9.23 -6.63
C THR A 344 -13.93 10.20 -7.77
N ILE A 345 -12.88 10.84 -8.26
CA ILE A 345 -12.96 11.78 -9.39
C ILE A 345 -13.21 11.00 -10.68
N THR A 346 -14.42 11.11 -11.20
CA THR A 346 -14.84 10.45 -12.44
C THR A 346 -15.13 11.42 -13.56
N LYS A 347 -15.51 12.67 -13.23
CA LYS A 347 -15.88 13.66 -14.24
C LYS A 347 -14.64 14.27 -14.92
N LYS A 348 -14.64 14.25 -16.25
CA LYS A 348 -13.57 14.81 -17.08
C LYS A 348 -13.32 16.30 -16.83
N THR A 349 -14.34 17.04 -16.38
CA THR A 349 -14.24 18.48 -16.06
C THR A 349 -13.29 18.79 -14.91
N PHE A 350 -13.06 17.83 -14.00
CA PHE A 350 -12.20 17.99 -12.83
C PHE A 350 -10.89 17.19 -12.93
N ALA A 351 -10.84 16.17 -13.78
CA ALA A 351 -9.63 15.45 -14.07
C ALA A 351 -8.60 16.38 -14.76
N GLY A 352 -7.39 16.48 -14.17
CA GLY A 352 -6.31 17.39 -14.62
C GLY A 352 -6.42 18.81 -14.05
N LYS A 353 -7.47 19.14 -13.29
CA LYS A 353 -7.57 20.43 -12.59
C LYS A 353 -6.80 20.40 -11.27
N THR A 354 -6.35 21.57 -10.84
CA THR A 354 -5.69 21.73 -9.54
C THR A 354 -6.70 21.77 -8.40
N VAL A 355 -6.27 21.44 -7.19
CA VAL A 355 -7.07 21.58 -5.96
C VAL A 355 -7.62 23.00 -5.82
N ALA A 356 -6.80 24.03 -6.11
CA ALA A 356 -7.23 25.43 -6.09
C ALA A 356 -8.41 25.69 -7.04
N ASN A 357 -8.38 25.13 -8.25
CA ASN A 357 -9.45 25.31 -9.23
C ASN A 357 -10.76 24.65 -8.77
N ILE A 358 -10.68 23.52 -8.07
CA ILE A 358 -11.87 22.84 -7.53
C ILE A 358 -12.42 23.61 -6.33
N ARG A 359 -11.55 24.05 -5.42
CA ARG A 359 -11.96 24.85 -4.24
C ARG A 359 -12.67 26.15 -4.58
N ARG A 360 -12.39 26.74 -5.76
CA ARG A 360 -13.05 27.97 -6.24
C ARG A 360 -14.45 27.76 -6.81
N GLN A 361 -14.90 26.53 -6.97
CA GLN A 361 -16.22 26.24 -7.48
C GLN A 361 -17.29 26.57 -6.44
N LYS A 362 -18.41 27.13 -6.85
CA LYS A 362 -19.54 27.52 -5.96
C LYS A 362 -20.07 26.36 -5.12
N PHE A 363 -20.05 25.13 -5.65
CA PHE A 363 -20.51 23.94 -4.93
C PHE A 363 -19.53 23.42 -3.88
N MET A 364 -18.35 24.02 -3.77
CA MET A 364 -17.36 23.74 -2.71
C MET A 364 -17.47 24.73 -1.54
N HIS A 365 -18.53 25.52 -1.50
CA HIS A 365 -18.87 26.34 -0.35
C HIS A 365 -19.16 25.41 0.84
N GLY A 366 -18.65 25.69 2.03
CA GLY A 366 -18.79 24.85 3.21
C GLY A 366 -18.07 23.48 3.15
N VAL A 367 -17.40 23.16 2.02
CA VAL A 367 -16.74 21.86 1.83
C VAL A 367 -15.24 22.00 1.76
N SER A 368 -14.54 21.23 2.59
CA SER A 368 -13.09 21.15 2.62
C SER A 368 -12.56 19.81 2.11
N ILE A 369 -11.42 19.82 1.41
CA ILE A 369 -10.71 18.60 1.01
C ILE A 369 -9.71 18.27 2.13
N ARG A 370 -9.92 17.13 2.79
CA ARG A 370 -9.12 16.63 3.90
C ARG A 370 -7.89 15.87 3.43
N SER A 371 -8.08 14.91 2.54
CA SER A 371 -7.01 14.07 2.02
C SER A 371 -7.23 13.74 0.54
N ILE A 372 -6.17 13.37 -0.15
CA ILE A 372 -6.19 12.89 -1.53
C ILE A 372 -5.44 11.58 -1.57
N LYS A 373 -6.11 10.52 -1.99
CA LYS A 373 -5.49 9.20 -2.17
C LYS A 373 -5.40 8.86 -3.65
N ARG A 374 -4.22 8.53 -4.11
CA ARG A 374 -3.92 8.08 -5.47
C ARG A 374 -3.39 6.67 -5.43
N ALA A 375 -4.15 5.71 -5.97
CA ALA A 375 -3.83 4.27 -5.84
C ALA A 375 -3.65 3.80 -4.39
N GLY A 376 -4.41 4.36 -3.45
CA GLY A 376 -4.30 4.06 -2.03
C GLY A 376 -3.11 4.73 -1.31
N ILE A 377 -2.29 5.53 -2.03
CA ILE A 377 -1.19 6.31 -1.46
C ILE A 377 -1.67 7.75 -1.28
N GLU A 378 -1.45 8.29 -0.09
CA GLU A 378 -1.76 9.67 0.21
C GLU A 378 -0.78 10.60 -0.51
N ILE A 379 -1.32 11.66 -1.13
CA ILE A 379 -0.53 12.69 -1.82
C ILE A 379 -0.85 14.05 -1.21
N PRO A 380 0.10 15.02 -1.26
CA PRO A 380 -0.07 16.32 -0.63
C PRO A 380 -1.30 17.09 -1.14
N VAL A 381 -2.09 17.66 -0.23
CA VAL A 381 -3.27 18.50 -0.54
C VAL A 381 -2.85 19.96 -0.70
N LEU A 382 -2.07 20.26 -1.73
CA LEU A 382 -1.57 21.59 -2.03
C LEU A 382 -2.41 22.28 -3.12
N ALA A 383 -2.38 23.61 -3.20
CA ALA A 383 -3.19 24.40 -4.14
C ALA A 383 -2.98 23.97 -5.61
N GLN A 384 -1.73 23.67 -5.97
CA GLN A 384 -1.33 23.27 -7.33
C GLN A 384 -1.33 21.74 -7.56
N THR A 385 -1.65 20.94 -6.54
CA THR A 385 -1.80 19.48 -6.73
C THR A 385 -2.86 19.21 -7.77
N LYS A 386 -2.47 18.60 -8.88
CA LYS A 386 -3.39 18.18 -9.95
C LYS A 386 -4.13 16.93 -9.52
N LEU A 387 -5.43 16.98 -9.63
CA LEU A 387 -6.31 15.85 -9.38
C LEU A 387 -6.58 15.12 -10.69
N ASP A 388 -6.52 13.81 -10.64
CA ASP A 388 -6.71 12.96 -11.82
C ASP A 388 -7.96 12.07 -11.69
N ALA A 389 -8.43 11.58 -12.82
CA ALA A 389 -9.53 10.60 -12.81
C ALA A 389 -9.09 9.32 -12.06
N GLY A 390 -9.89 8.89 -11.09
CA GLY A 390 -9.60 7.76 -10.22
C GLY A 390 -8.89 8.13 -8.91
N ASP A 391 -8.51 9.39 -8.69
CA ASP A 391 -8.11 9.87 -7.36
C ASP A 391 -9.33 9.85 -6.44
N VAL A 392 -9.12 9.48 -5.19
CA VAL A 392 -10.14 9.54 -4.15
C VAL A 392 -9.82 10.74 -3.27
N ILE A 393 -10.72 11.72 -3.24
CA ILE A 393 -10.64 12.85 -2.33
C ILE A 393 -11.59 12.65 -1.15
N GLU A 394 -11.12 12.88 0.06
CA GLU A 394 -11.99 12.95 1.23
C GLU A 394 -12.49 14.38 1.40
N VAL A 395 -13.78 14.58 1.25
CA VAL A 395 -14.44 15.88 1.46
C VAL A 395 -15.18 15.90 2.78
N VAL A 396 -15.08 17.01 3.50
CA VAL A 396 -15.63 17.21 4.85
C VAL A 396 -16.42 18.51 4.88
N GLY A 397 -17.58 18.48 5.53
CA GLY A 397 -18.47 19.63 5.72
C GLY A 397 -19.83 19.19 6.27
N THR A 398 -20.83 20.03 6.18
CA THR A 398 -22.21 19.62 6.51
C THR A 398 -22.69 18.55 5.53
N LYS A 399 -23.53 17.62 5.98
CA LYS A 399 -24.02 16.49 5.17
C LYS A 399 -24.57 16.94 3.83
N GLN A 400 -25.38 17.99 3.82
CA GLN A 400 -26.07 18.50 2.61
C GLN A 400 -25.09 19.08 1.59
N GLU A 401 -24.10 19.86 2.04
CA GLU A 401 -23.10 20.48 1.17
C GLU A 401 -22.12 19.44 0.63
N VAL A 402 -21.67 18.51 1.50
CA VAL A 402 -20.79 17.41 1.09
C VAL A 402 -21.45 16.51 0.06
N GLU A 403 -22.73 16.14 0.24
CA GLU A 403 -23.47 15.34 -0.75
C GLU A 403 -23.63 16.08 -2.09
N SER A 404 -23.97 17.37 -2.04
CA SER A 404 -24.11 18.22 -3.25
C SER A 404 -22.78 18.36 -4.00
N ALA A 405 -21.69 18.60 -3.29
CA ALA A 405 -20.35 18.70 -3.87
C ALA A 405 -19.89 17.36 -4.45
N ALA A 406 -20.08 16.29 -3.72
CA ALA A 406 -19.64 14.95 -4.08
C ALA A 406 -20.24 14.49 -5.43
N VAL A 407 -21.56 14.66 -5.63
CA VAL A 407 -22.22 14.31 -6.89
C VAL A 407 -21.71 15.14 -8.09
N ARG A 408 -21.28 16.38 -7.84
CA ARG A 408 -20.73 17.26 -8.89
C ARG A 408 -19.27 16.94 -9.23
N ILE A 409 -18.47 16.49 -8.27
CA ILE A 409 -17.06 16.15 -8.46
C ILE A 409 -16.90 14.78 -9.11
N GLY A 410 -17.67 13.80 -8.65
CA GLY A 410 -17.49 12.45 -9.12
C GLY A 410 -18.49 11.46 -8.55
N TYR A 411 -18.01 10.28 -8.26
CA TYR A 411 -18.76 9.19 -7.67
C TYR A 411 -18.48 9.12 -6.17
N VAL A 412 -19.54 9.20 -5.37
CA VAL A 412 -19.45 9.02 -3.92
C VAL A 412 -19.22 7.55 -3.64
N ASP A 413 -18.06 7.24 -3.13
CA ASP A 413 -17.70 5.88 -2.75
C ASP A 413 -18.20 5.59 -1.33
N ARG A 414 -19.55 5.57 -1.15
CA ARG A 414 -20.13 5.25 0.16
C ARG A 414 -19.66 3.86 0.57
N PRO A 415 -19.16 3.68 1.81
CA PRO A 415 -18.71 2.37 2.25
C PRO A 415 -19.84 1.35 2.11
N THR A 416 -19.68 0.41 1.18
CA THR A 416 -20.50 -0.79 1.09
C THR A 416 -19.68 -1.94 1.64
N HIS A 417 -20.32 -2.83 2.39
CA HIS A 417 -19.68 -4.01 2.97
C HIS A 417 -19.66 -5.21 2.01
N GLN A 418 -20.22 -5.06 0.79
CA GLN A 418 -20.35 -6.16 -0.17
C GLN A 418 -19.39 -6.00 -1.35
N THR A 419 -18.73 -7.10 -1.70
CA THR A 419 -17.87 -7.24 -2.88
C THR A 419 -18.69 -7.78 -4.04
N ASP A 420 -18.53 -7.20 -5.23
CA ASP A 420 -19.09 -7.74 -6.46
C ASP A 420 -18.32 -9.00 -6.88
N MET A 421 -18.73 -10.16 -6.32
CA MET A 421 -18.09 -11.45 -6.60
C MET A 421 -18.34 -11.93 -8.02
N ILE A 422 -19.41 -11.47 -8.69
CA ILE A 422 -19.67 -11.78 -10.11
C ILE A 422 -18.56 -11.14 -10.95
N PHE A 423 -18.23 -9.89 -10.66
CA PHE A 423 -17.16 -9.15 -11.34
C PHE A 423 -15.79 -9.78 -11.11
N VAL A 424 -15.48 -10.18 -9.87
CA VAL A 424 -14.22 -10.87 -9.52
C VAL A 424 -14.11 -12.21 -10.23
N GLY A 425 -15.15 -13.06 -10.12
CA GLY A 425 -15.16 -14.38 -10.72
C GLY A 425 -15.06 -14.36 -12.25
N LEU A 426 -15.83 -13.45 -12.88
CA LEU A 426 -15.78 -13.25 -14.33
C LEU A 426 -14.40 -12.74 -14.79
N GLY A 427 -13.82 -11.82 -14.05
CA GLY A 427 -12.49 -11.27 -14.36
C GLY A 427 -11.40 -12.32 -14.29
N ILE A 428 -11.40 -13.15 -13.25
CA ILE A 428 -10.43 -14.25 -13.10
C ILE A 428 -10.65 -15.32 -14.19
N LEU A 429 -11.91 -15.69 -14.48
CA LEU A 429 -12.24 -16.67 -15.52
C LEU A 429 -11.75 -16.20 -16.89
N ILE A 430 -12.13 -15.00 -17.31
CA ILE A 430 -11.72 -14.43 -18.59
C ILE A 430 -10.20 -14.31 -18.66
N GLY A 431 -9.58 -13.78 -17.61
CA GLY A 431 -8.12 -13.65 -17.53
C GLY A 431 -7.41 -14.97 -17.62
N GLY A 432 -7.85 -15.98 -16.85
CA GLY A 432 -7.29 -17.32 -16.86
C GLY A 432 -7.38 -17.98 -18.24
N LEU A 433 -8.54 -17.86 -18.91
CA LEU A 433 -8.73 -18.40 -20.27
C LEU A 433 -7.80 -17.73 -21.29
N PHE A 434 -7.68 -16.38 -21.27
CA PHE A 434 -6.74 -15.68 -22.14
C PHE A 434 -5.27 -16.02 -21.83
N GLY A 435 -4.93 -16.13 -20.55
CA GLY A 435 -3.58 -16.49 -20.12
C GLY A 435 -3.17 -17.91 -20.48
N ALA A 436 -4.13 -18.83 -20.55
CA ALA A 436 -3.91 -20.22 -20.98
C ALA A 436 -3.65 -20.36 -22.49
N LEU A 437 -3.95 -19.34 -23.31
CA LEU A 437 -3.64 -19.35 -24.74
C LEU A 437 -2.12 -19.39 -24.93
N SER A 438 -1.64 -20.40 -25.62
CA SER A 438 -0.23 -20.55 -25.98
C SER A 438 0.02 -20.26 -27.45
N ILE A 439 1.07 -19.50 -27.73
CA ILE A 439 1.57 -19.22 -29.08
C ILE A 439 2.89 -19.95 -29.22
N HIS A 440 3.03 -20.80 -30.24
CA HIS A 440 4.27 -21.52 -30.51
C HIS A 440 5.21 -20.68 -31.37
N ILE A 441 6.34 -20.29 -30.80
CA ILE A 441 7.40 -19.53 -31.51
C ILE A 441 8.66 -20.42 -31.51
N GLY A 442 9.13 -20.84 -32.70
CA GLY A 442 10.31 -21.69 -32.80
C GLY A 442 10.16 -23.05 -32.12
N GLY A 443 8.92 -23.57 -31.99
CA GLY A 443 8.63 -24.85 -31.33
C GLY A 443 8.48 -24.76 -29.79
N VAL A 444 8.70 -23.60 -29.21
CA VAL A 444 8.50 -23.35 -27.76
C VAL A 444 7.11 -22.76 -27.54
N PRO A 445 6.25 -23.37 -26.66
CA PRO A 445 4.96 -22.79 -26.30
C PRO A 445 5.18 -21.58 -25.35
N ILE A 446 4.86 -20.39 -25.82
CA ILE A 446 4.88 -19.17 -25.00
C ILE A 446 3.44 -18.84 -24.61
N SER A 447 3.16 -18.82 -23.32
CA SER A 447 1.88 -18.40 -22.75
C SER A 447 2.10 -17.42 -21.60
N LEU A 448 1.09 -16.59 -21.33
CA LEU A 448 1.10 -15.73 -20.14
C LEU A 448 0.82 -16.52 -18.84
N SER A 449 0.50 -17.80 -18.94
CA SER A 449 -0.09 -18.64 -17.90
C SER A 449 -1.45 -18.11 -17.39
N THR A 450 -2.21 -18.94 -16.70
CA THR A 450 -3.49 -18.53 -16.07
C THR A 450 -3.28 -17.40 -15.08
N SER A 451 -2.16 -17.41 -14.40
CA SER A 451 -1.75 -16.41 -13.39
C SER A 451 -1.48 -15.04 -14.01
N GLY A 452 -0.68 -14.99 -15.07
CA GLY A 452 -0.41 -13.74 -15.81
C GLY A 452 -1.68 -13.19 -16.45
N GLY A 453 -2.55 -14.06 -16.96
CA GLY A 453 -3.86 -13.67 -17.48
C GLY A 453 -4.76 -13.05 -16.42
N ALA A 454 -4.80 -13.60 -15.20
CA ALA A 454 -5.56 -13.04 -14.08
C ALA A 454 -5.05 -11.64 -13.68
N LEU A 455 -3.74 -11.42 -13.69
CA LEU A 455 -3.14 -10.10 -13.45
C LEU A 455 -3.60 -9.07 -14.49
N ILE A 456 -3.51 -9.42 -15.78
CA ILE A 456 -3.90 -8.52 -16.89
C ILE A 456 -5.39 -8.23 -16.86
N ALA A 457 -6.22 -9.25 -16.60
CA ALA A 457 -7.66 -9.05 -16.41
C ALA A 457 -7.91 -8.12 -15.21
N GLY A 458 -7.24 -8.31 -14.08
CA GLY A 458 -7.31 -7.42 -12.95
C GLY A 458 -7.00 -5.96 -13.33
N LEU A 459 -5.91 -5.72 -14.06
CA LEU A 459 -5.54 -4.39 -14.58
C LEU A 459 -6.68 -3.77 -15.40
N PHE A 460 -7.21 -4.53 -16.36
CA PHE A 460 -8.29 -4.07 -17.23
C PHE A 460 -9.59 -3.80 -16.45
N PHE A 461 -9.99 -4.72 -15.59
CA PHE A 461 -11.20 -4.61 -14.78
C PHE A 461 -11.10 -3.48 -13.74
N GLY A 462 -9.94 -3.26 -13.15
CA GLY A 462 -9.69 -2.10 -12.27
C GLY A 462 -9.79 -0.78 -13.01
N TRP A 463 -9.21 -0.70 -14.22
CA TRP A 463 -9.37 0.46 -15.09
C TRP A 463 -10.83 0.66 -15.53
N LEU A 464 -11.53 -0.40 -15.93
CA LEU A 464 -12.93 -0.35 -16.33
C LEU A 464 -13.79 0.19 -15.18
N ARG A 465 -13.57 -0.28 -13.95
CA ARG A 465 -14.22 0.22 -12.74
C ARG A 465 -13.97 1.72 -12.52
N SER A 466 -12.76 2.21 -12.76
CA SER A 466 -12.44 3.64 -12.62
C SER A 466 -13.18 4.52 -13.63
N LYS A 467 -13.62 3.94 -14.74
CA LYS A 467 -14.43 4.62 -15.78
C LYS A 467 -15.94 4.49 -15.53
N HIS A 468 -16.36 3.35 -15.04
CA HIS A 468 -17.74 2.98 -14.79
C HIS A 468 -17.93 2.53 -13.33
N PRO A 469 -18.02 3.49 -12.38
CA PRO A 469 -18.02 3.19 -10.95
C PRO A 469 -19.30 2.55 -10.42
N THR A 470 -20.28 2.28 -11.26
CA THR A 470 -21.57 1.70 -10.86
C THR A 470 -21.57 0.20 -10.64
N PHE A 471 -20.56 -0.53 -11.14
CA PHE A 471 -20.41 -1.97 -11.00
C PHE A 471 -18.96 -2.37 -10.74
N GLY A 472 -18.75 -3.61 -10.35
CA GLY A 472 -17.43 -4.16 -10.12
C GLY A 472 -16.76 -3.60 -8.85
N ARG A 473 -17.53 -3.26 -7.83
CA ARG A 473 -17.00 -2.71 -6.60
C ARG A 473 -16.38 -3.78 -5.72
N ILE A 474 -15.13 -3.54 -5.34
CA ILE A 474 -14.42 -4.31 -4.34
C ILE A 474 -14.01 -3.33 -3.23
N PRO A 475 -14.62 -3.40 -2.02
CA PRO A 475 -14.25 -2.57 -0.89
C PRO A 475 -12.76 -2.72 -0.54
N GLU A 476 -12.13 -1.67 0.00
CA GLU A 476 -10.71 -1.73 0.37
C GLU A 476 -10.38 -2.87 1.33
N ALA A 477 -11.28 -3.15 2.29
CA ALA A 477 -11.11 -4.27 3.23
C ALA A 477 -11.11 -5.63 2.49
N SER A 478 -12.03 -5.82 1.54
CA SER A 478 -12.08 -7.05 0.72
C SER A 478 -10.86 -7.16 -0.19
N LEU A 479 -10.45 -6.06 -0.81
CA LEU A 479 -9.25 -6.01 -1.65
C LEU A 479 -7.99 -6.33 -0.83
N TRP A 480 -7.93 -5.82 0.42
CA TRP A 480 -6.85 -6.16 1.35
C TRP A 480 -6.84 -7.66 1.67
N VAL A 481 -8.02 -8.26 1.94
CA VAL A 481 -8.14 -9.71 2.20
C VAL A 481 -7.68 -10.51 0.98
N LEU A 482 -8.21 -10.23 -0.22
CA LEU A 482 -7.84 -10.93 -1.44
C LEU A 482 -6.33 -10.83 -1.72
N ASN A 483 -5.74 -9.66 -1.52
CA ASN A 483 -4.32 -9.42 -1.74
C ASN A 483 -3.44 -10.09 -0.66
N ASN A 484 -3.71 -9.85 0.62
CA ASN A 484 -2.84 -10.30 1.70
C ASN A 484 -3.09 -11.77 2.06
N VAL A 485 -4.34 -12.20 2.17
CA VAL A 485 -4.66 -13.60 2.46
C VAL A 485 -4.33 -14.46 1.24
N GLY A 486 -4.73 -14.03 0.03
CA GLY A 486 -4.39 -14.73 -1.20
C GLY A 486 -2.90 -15.00 -1.36
N LEU A 487 -2.08 -13.94 -1.22
CA LEU A 487 -0.62 -14.06 -1.28
C LEU A 487 -0.07 -14.96 -0.16
N ASN A 488 -0.44 -14.72 1.08
CA ASN A 488 0.16 -15.44 2.20
C ASN A 488 -0.30 -16.91 2.27
N MET A 489 -1.53 -17.25 1.83
CA MET A 489 -1.95 -18.64 1.65
C MET A 489 -1.13 -19.34 0.58
N PHE A 490 -0.93 -18.69 -0.56
CA PHE A 490 -0.04 -19.20 -1.62
C PHE A 490 1.37 -19.44 -1.07
N ILE A 491 1.97 -18.46 -0.40
CA ILE A 491 3.33 -18.55 0.16
C ILE A 491 3.44 -19.61 1.27
N ALA A 492 2.40 -19.77 2.10
CA ALA A 492 2.36 -20.84 3.10
C ALA A 492 2.45 -22.23 2.44
N VAL A 493 1.67 -22.45 1.37
CA VAL A 493 1.73 -23.72 0.62
C VAL A 493 3.10 -23.93 -0.02
N VAL A 494 3.67 -22.90 -0.64
CA VAL A 494 5.01 -22.93 -1.22
C VAL A 494 6.06 -23.27 -0.16
N GLY A 495 5.99 -22.62 1.02
CA GLY A 495 6.90 -22.90 2.14
C GLY A 495 6.79 -24.32 2.66
N ILE A 496 5.57 -24.82 2.87
CA ILE A 496 5.32 -26.21 3.33
C ILE A 496 5.88 -27.21 2.31
N ALA A 497 5.58 -27.05 1.03
CA ALA A 497 6.04 -27.94 -0.01
C ALA A 497 7.57 -27.97 -0.16
N SER A 498 8.22 -26.81 0.05
CA SER A 498 9.68 -26.68 -0.08
C SER A 498 10.44 -27.04 1.21
N GLY A 499 9.74 -27.29 2.32
CA GLY A 499 10.35 -27.53 3.63
C GLY A 499 11.46 -28.55 3.63
N PRO A 500 11.25 -29.78 3.12
CA PRO A 500 12.26 -30.85 3.16
C PRO A 500 13.57 -30.50 2.45
N SER A 501 13.51 -29.77 1.32
CA SER A 501 14.68 -29.41 0.49
C SER A 501 15.32 -28.07 0.86
N PHE A 502 14.64 -27.23 1.66
CA PHE A 502 15.08 -25.86 1.94
C PHE A 502 16.44 -25.77 2.62
N VAL A 503 16.66 -26.57 3.68
CA VAL A 503 17.90 -26.52 4.46
C VAL A 503 19.10 -26.91 3.59
N GLN A 504 18.95 -27.90 2.74
CA GLN A 504 20.00 -28.32 1.82
C GLN A 504 20.29 -27.23 0.79
N GLY A 505 19.27 -26.71 0.11
CA GLY A 505 19.43 -25.62 -0.84
C GLY A 505 20.06 -24.37 -0.24
N PHE A 506 19.71 -24.03 1.02
CA PHE A 506 20.34 -22.91 1.73
C PHE A 506 21.85 -23.14 1.98
N ARG A 507 22.25 -24.38 2.31
CA ARG A 507 23.67 -24.72 2.49
C ARG A 507 24.45 -24.66 1.18
N ASP A 508 23.86 -25.12 0.09
CA ASP A 508 24.53 -25.26 -1.19
C ASP A 508 24.76 -23.90 -1.88
N VAL A 509 23.75 -23.03 -1.89
CA VAL A 509 23.79 -21.76 -2.67
C VAL A 509 23.49 -20.48 -1.85
N GLY A 510 23.15 -20.61 -0.56
CA GLY A 510 22.65 -19.48 0.24
C GLY A 510 23.59 -18.27 0.30
N LEU A 511 24.89 -18.49 0.50
CA LEU A 511 25.87 -17.41 0.58
C LEU A 511 26.07 -16.71 -0.77
N SER A 512 26.15 -17.47 -1.87
CA SER A 512 26.28 -16.89 -3.21
C SER A 512 25.03 -16.08 -3.57
N LEU A 513 23.84 -16.60 -3.28
CA LEU A 513 22.57 -15.92 -3.50
C LEU A 513 22.46 -14.62 -2.69
N PHE A 514 22.96 -14.57 -1.45
CA PHE A 514 22.96 -13.36 -0.65
C PHE A 514 23.81 -12.24 -1.30
N ILE A 515 25.04 -12.57 -1.70
CA ILE A 515 25.96 -11.60 -2.34
C ILE A 515 25.40 -11.16 -3.70
N VAL A 516 25.00 -12.12 -4.52
CA VAL A 516 24.44 -11.85 -5.85
C VAL A 516 23.12 -11.07 -5.73
N GLY A 517 22.29 -11.40 -4.74
CA GLY A 517 21.05 -10.67 -4.42
C GLY A 517 21.31 -9.22 -4.02
N ALA A 518 22.39 -8.96 -3.27
CA ALA A 518 22.80 -7.59 -2.94
C ALA A 518 23.19 -6.79 -4.20
N VAL A 519 23.90 -7.42 -5.14
CA VAL A 519 24.24 -6.80 -6.43
C VAL A 519 23.01 -6.61 -7.30
N ALA A 520 22.15 -7.64 -7.43
CA ALA A 520 20.90 -7.59 -8.21
C ALA A 520 19.91 -6.54 -7.65
N THR A 521 20.03 -6.22 -6.37
CA THR A 521 19.28 -5.13 -5.71
C THR A 521 19.88 -3.77 -6.02
N THR A 522 21.19 -3.60 -5.80
CA THR A 522 21.85 -2.30 -5.76
C THR A 522 22.14 -1.75 -7.15
N LEU A 523 22.60 -2.61 -8.07
CA LEU A 523 23.04 -2.18 -9.40
C LEU A 523 21.90 -1.56 -10.24
N PRO A 524 20.69 -2.17 -10.35
CA PRO A 524 19.58 -1.53 -11.04
C PRO A 524 19.12 -0.22 -10.38
N LEU A 525 19.23 -0.10 -9.04
CA LEU A 525 18.90 1.15 -8.35
C LEU A 525 19.87 2.27 -8.72
N ILE A 526 21.16 1.98 -8.78
CA ILE A 526 22.17 2.96 -9.23
C ILE A 526 21.89 3.36 -10.67
N ILE A 527 21.65 2.40 -11.57
CA ILE A 527 21.29 2.67 -12.97
C ILE A 527 20.03 3.55 -13.02
N GLY A 528 18.99 3.22 -12.27
CA GLY A 528 17.77 4.00 -12.20
C GLY A 528 18.00 5.44 -11.72
N LEU A 529 18.79 5.65 -10.67
CA LEU A 529 19.13 6.99 -10.18
C LEU A 529 19.90 7.82 -11.23
N LEU A 530 20.82 7.18 -11.96
CA LEU A 530 21.55 7.83 -13.04
C LEU A 530 20.65 8.16 -14.24
N LEU A 531 19.75 7.24 -14.63
CA LEU A 531 18.75 7.48 -15.66
C LEU A 531 17.82 8.63 -15.26
N ALA A 532 17.30 8.63 -14.02
CA ALA A 532 16.43 9.69 -13.53
C ALA A 532 17.11 11.06 -13.56
N LYS A 533 18.40 11.12 -13.18
CA LYS A 533 19.18 12.36 -13.12
C LYS A 533 19.59 12.87 -14.49
N TYR A 534 20.19 12.02 -15.33
CA TYR A 534 20.88 12.47 -16.55
C TYR A 534 20.02 12.34 -17.82
N VAL A 535 19.18 11.30 -17.91
CA VAL A 535 18.34 11.05 -19.09
C VAL A 535 16.99 11.73 -18.95
N PHE A 536 16.26 11.43 -17.89
CA PHE A 536 14.91 11.97 -17.67
C PHE A 536 14.92 13.35 -17.00
N LYS A 537 16.02 13.73 -16.35
CA LYS A 537 16.18 15.01 -15.65
C LYS A 537 15.04 15.28 -14.67
N PHE A 538 14.61 14.25 -13.97
CA PHE A 538 13.54 14.36 -12.97
C PHE A 538 13.98 15.23 -11.79
N HIS A 539 13.00 15.92 -11.22
CA HIS A 539 13.19 16.58 -9.93
C HIS A 539 13.68 15.56 -8.88
N PRO A 540 14.66 15.88 -8.02
CA PRO A 540 15.28 14.91 -7.10
C PRO A 540 14.29 14.11 -6.25
N ALA A 541 13.25 14.77 -5.71
CA ALA A 541 12.20 14.11 -4.94
C ALA A 541 11.44 13.08 -5.79
N ILE A 542 11.04 13.48 -7.02
CA ILE A 542 10.32 12.62 -7.96
C ILE A 542 11.20 11.46 -8.42
N ALA A 543 12.50 11.70 -8.65
CA ALA A 543 13.47 10.68 -9.04
C ALA A 543 13.56 9.54 -8.02
N LEU A 544 13.66 9.87 -6.71
CA LEU A 544 13.68 8.89 -5.62
C LEU A 544 12.38 8.09 -5.57
N GLY A 545 11.24 8.78 -5.69
CA GLY A 545 9.92 8.14 -5.74
C GLY A 545 9.77 7.21 -6.93
N CYS A 546 10.22 7.63 -8.13
CA CYS A 546 10.19 6.80 -9.33
C CYS A 546 11.04 5.53 -9.19
N CYS A 547 12.23 5.63 -8.59
CA CYS A 547 13.09 4.46 -8.33
C CYS A 547 12.43 3.49 -7.34
N ALA A 548 11.83 3.99 -6.26
CA ALA A 548 11.11 3.16 -5.29
C ALA A 548 9.87 2.50 -5.93
N GLY A 549 9.13 3.24 -6.75
CA GLY A 549 7.93 2.75 -7.44
C GLY A 549 8.25 1.67 -8.47
N ALA A 550 9.17 1.92 -9.39
CA ALA A 550 9.55 0.96 -10.44
C ALA A 550 10.05 -0.38 -9.86
N ARG A 551 10.46 -0.38 -8.62
CA ARG A 551 10.90 -1.53 -7.82
C ARG A 551 9.85 -2.11 -6.89
N THR A 552 8.65 -1.55 -6.88
CA THR A 552 7.52 -1.99 -6.05
C THR A 552 7.75 -1.97 -4.53
N THR A 553 8.73 -1.18 -4.03
CA THR A 553 9.09 -1.16 -2.62
C THR A 553 8.51 0.03 -1.86
N THR A 554 7.39 -0.19 -1.14
CA THR A 554 6.79 0.82 -0.24
C THR A 554 7.65 1.10 1.00
N ALA A 555 8.41 0.10 1.47
CA ALA A 555 9.33 0.30 2.59
C ALA A 555 10.42 1.33 2.25
N ALA A 556 10.95 1.31 1.03
CA ALA A 556 11.92 2.31 0.59
C ALA A 556 11.27 3.69 0.40
N LEU A 557 10.02 3.77 -0.05
CA LEU A 557 9.31 5.05 -0.14
C LEU A 557 9.19 5.70 1.25
N GLY A 558 8.75 4.93 2.26
CA GLY A 558 8.69 5.43 3.64
C GLY A 558 10.06 5.90 4.15
N ALA A 559 11.11 5.11 3.93
CA ALA A 559 12.47 5.49 4.33
C ALA A 559 12.99 6.76 3.61
N ILE A 560 12.59 6.97 2.34
CA ILE A 560 12.90 8.21 1.61
C ILE A 560 12.15 9.39 2.24
N GLN A 561 10.84 9.24 2.45
CA GLN A 561 9.99 10.29 3.02
C GLN A 561 10.51 10.74 4.39
N ASP A 562 10.85 9.78 5.25
CA ASP A 562 11.48 10.06 6.55
C ASP A 562 12.83 10.80 6.41
N ALA A 563 13.67 10.40 5.44
CA ALA A 563 14.98 11.01 5.25
C ALA A 563 14.90 12.43 4.70
N VAL A 564 13.97 12.69 3.76
CA VAL A 564 13.80 14.01 3.13
C VAL A 564 12.77 14.89 3.86
N GLU A 565 12.08 14.35 4.87
CA GLU A 565 11.05 15.04 5.67
C GLU A 565 9.93 15.61 4.78
N SER A 566 9.49 14.85 3.76
CA SER A 566 8.52 15.32 2.77
C SER A 566 7.77 14.15 2.12
N GLU A 567 6.51 14.37 1.78
CA GLU A 567 5.68 13.40 1.04
C GLU A 567 5.81 13.52 -0.48
N THR A 568 6.53 14.51 -1.00
CA THR A 568 6.65 14.75 -2.44
C THR A 568 7.21 13.57 -3.24
N PRO A 569 8.06 12.66 -2.71
CA PRO A 569 8.48 11.45 -3.43
C PRO A 569 7.31 10.55 -3.86
N ALA A 570 6.18 10.56 -3.14
CA ALA A 570 5.00 9.79 -3.51
C ALA A 570 4.44 10.16 -4.90
N LEU A 571 4.66 11.40 -5.37
CA LEU A 571 4.22 11.85 -6.70
C LEU A 571 4.91 11.08 -7.85
N GLY A 572 6.18 10.69 -7.67
CA GLY A 572 6.90 9.86 -8.63
C GLY A 572 6.60 8.37 -8.48
N TYR A 573 6.22 7.94 -7.29
CA TYR A 573 6.03 6.53 -6.96
C TYR A 573 4.83 5.88 -7.67
N THR A 574 3.68 6.55 -7.72
CA THR A 574 2.40 5.91 -8.06
C THR A 574 2.34 5.31 -9.46
N VAL A 575 2.78 6.07 -10.49
CA VAL A 575 2.78 5.61 -11.89
C VAL A 575 3.83 4.52 -12.10
N THR A 576 5.05 4.75 -11.60
CA THR A 576 6.15 3.81 -11.75
C THR A 576 5.92 2.51 -10.99
N TYR A 577 5.22 2.55 -9.84
CA TYR A 577 4.78 1.36 -9.12
C TYR A 577 3.82 0.50 -9.95
N ALA A 578 2.86 1.14 -10.64
CA ALA A 578 1.91 0.42 -11.46
C ALA A 578 2.58 -0.32 -12.62
N VAL A 579 3.50 0.37 -13.30
CA VAL A 579 4.28 -0.20 -14.42
C VAL A 579 5.24 -1.27 -13.91
N GLY A 580 5.98 -0.96 -12.84
CA GLY A 580 6.95 -1.88 -12.23
C GLY A 580 6.30 -3.17 -11.76
N ASN A 581 5.19 -3.08 -11.03
CA ASN A 581 4.48 -4.25 -10.53
C ASN A 581 4.00 -5.16 -11.67
N THR A 582 3.56 -4.59 -12.79
CA THR A 582 3.13 -5.37 -13.94
C THR A 582 4.32 -6.02 -14.67
N LEU A 583 5.35 -5.23 -15.00
CA LEU A 583 6.48 -5.74 -15.78
C LEU A 583 7.33 -6.74 -15.01
N LEU A 584 7.60 -6.50 -13.72
CA LEU A 584 8.40 -7.41 -12.91
C LEU A 584 7.73 -8.78 -12.74
N ILE A 585 6.40 -8.83 -12.68
CA ILE A 585 5.66 -10.11 -12.67
C ILE A 585 5.85 -10.83 -14.01
N ILE A 586 5.71 -10.10 -15.13
CA ILE A 586 5.92 -10.66 -16.48
C ILE A 586 7.38 -11.13 -16.64
N TRP A 587 8.34 -10.43 -16.04
CA TRP A 587 9.75 -10.85 -16.03
C TRP A 587 9.99 -12.18 -15.31
N GLY A 588 9.05 -12.62 -14.46
CA GLY A 588 9.04 -13.98 -13.91
C GLY A 588 8.96 -15.06 -14.99
N VAL A 589 8.18 -14.83 -16.06
CA VAL A 589 8.16 -15.70 -17.24
C VAL A 589 9.47 -15.58 -18.01
N ALA A 590 9.89 -14.34 -18.28
CA ALA A 590 11.06 -14.07 -19.10
C ALA A 590 12.34 -14.68 -18.51
N ILE A 591 12.59 -14.52 -17.20
CA ILE A 591 13.82 -15.02 -16.57
C ILE A 591 13.91 -16.55 -16.62
N VAL A 592 12.78 -17.24 -16.44
CA VAL A 592 12.71 -18.71 -16.54
C VAL A 592 13.02 -19.21 -17.94
N LEU A 593 12.59 -18.46 -18.98
CA LEU A 593 12.82 -18.83 -20.37
C LEU A 593 14.22 -18.44 -20.90
N LEU A 594 14.88 -17.47 -20.24
CA LEU A 594 16.19 -16.97 -20.64
C LEU A 594 17.38 -17.72 -20.02
N VAL A 595 17.15 -18.41 -18.90
CA VAL A 595 18.13 -19.19 -18.15
C VAL A 595 17.89 -20.68 -18.37
#